data_0a9fc548455f0157860ad401e9aa612b
#
_entry.id   0a9fc548455f0157860ad401e9aa612b
#
_cell.length_a   1.000
_cell.length_b   1.000
_cell.length_c   1.000
_cell.angle_alpha   90.00
_cell.angle_beta   90.00
_cell.angle_gamma   90.00
#
_symmetry.space_group_name_H-M   'P 1'
#
loop_
_entity.id
_entity.type
_entity.pdbx_description
1 polymer ?
#
loop_
_entity_poly.entity_id
_entity_poly.type
_entity_poly.pdbx_seq_one_letter_code
_entity_poly.pdbx_strand_id
1 'polypeptide(L)'
;AIVYYTRNGDYDLAKTNNNRKRNDLYARVKLINNSNANLYISMHLNASPSTKWNGIQIFYSNILKENKKIAEVITTTMQENMKNIREYKKENSYYMYSKLKVPGVLVEAGFVSNPNDNYKIRQTTYQDILIKNITLGIEKYFNS
;
A
#
# COMPACT_ATOMS: atom_id res chain seq x y z
N ALA A 1 4.81 -17.65 0.22
CA ALA A 1 5.50 -16.49 -0.39
C ALA A 1 6.74 -16.12 0.43
N ILE A 2 7.76 -15.55 -0.22
CA ILE A 2 8.91 -14.95 0.45
C ILE A 2 8.64 -13.46 0.56
N VAL A 3 8.77 -12.89 1.76
CA VAL A 3 8.49 -11.47 2.01
C VAL A 3 9.80 -10.73 2.29
N TYR A 4 10.05 -9.66 1.54
CA TYR A 4 11.14 -8.72 1.75
C TYR A 4 10.59 -7.41 2.33
N TYR A 5 11.17 -6.93 3.41
CA TYR A 5 10.81 -5.66 4.00
C TYR A 5 11.78 -4.57 3.57
N THR A 6 11.27 -3.42 3.13
CA THR A 6 12.12 -2.23 2.97
C THR A 6 12.53 -1.66 4.33
N ARG A 7 11.69 -1.91 5.36
CA ARG A 7 11.98 -1.59 6.76
C ARG A 7 11.04 -2.40 7.66
N ASN A 8 11.51 -2.79 8.82
CA ASN A 8 10.77 -3.57 9.82
C ASN A 8 10.69 -2.88 11.20
N GLY A 9 10.90 -1.57 11.26
CA GLY A 9 10.84 -0.78 12.48
C GLY A 9 10.69 0.71 12.20
N ASP A 10 10.68 1.52 13.26
CA ASP A 10 10.53 2.97 13.18
C ASP A 10 11.88 3.67 12.91
N TYR A 11 12.37 3.51 11.70
CA TYR A 11 13.56 4.18 11.17
C TYR A 11 13.38 4.43 9.67
N ASP A 12 14.14 5.38 9.13
CA ASP A 12 14.24 5.56 7.68
C ASP A 12 15.57 5.00 7.13
N LEU A 13 15.68 4.93 5.82
CA LEU A 13 16.86 4.42 5.12
C LEU A 13 17.78 5.53 4.60
N ALA A 14 17.52 6.79 4.98
CA ALA A 14 18.33 7.92 4.57
C ALA A 14 19.70 7.87 5.25
N LYS A 15 20.77 7.97 4.45
CA LYS A 15 22.15 8.00 4.95
C LYS A 15 22.63 9.40 5.39
N THR A 16 21.89 10.44 5.02
CA THR A 16 22.23 11.83 5.31
C THR A 16 21.01 12.63 5.73
N ASN A 17 21.22 13.69 6.52
CA ASN A 17 20.11 14.56 6.96
C ASN A 17 19.60 15.50 5.86
N ASN A 18 20.40 15.76 4.83
CA ASN A 18 19.99 16.59 3.71
C ASN A 18 19.00 15.82 2.82
N ASN A 19 17.85 16.44 2.51
CA ASN A 19 16.77 15.82 1.72
C ASN A 19 16.34 14.42 2.24
N ARG A 20 16.32 14.23 3.57
CA ARG A 20 16.15 12.95 4.26
C ARG A 20 14.99 12.12 3.72
N LYS A 21 13.78 12.72 3.59
CA LYS A 21 12.60 12.01 3.05
C LYS A 21 12.83 11.48 1.62
N ARG A 22 13.45 12.28 0.75
CA ARG A 22 13.72 11.89 -0.63
C ARG A 22 14.76 10.77 -0.68
N ASN A 23 15.80 10.84 0.16
CA ASN A 23 16.83 9.82 0.24
C ASN A 23 16.28 8.49 0.78
N ASP A 24 15.39 8.53 1.76
CA ASP A 24 14.66 7.34 2.24
C ASP A 24 13.86 6.69 1.11
N LEU A 25 13.02 7.47 0.39
CA LEU A 25 12.24 6.94 -0.72
C LEU A 25 13.12 6.38 -1.84
N TYR A 26 14.23 7.03 -2.15
CA TYR A 26 15.20 6.54 -3.13
C TYR A 26 15.82 5.20 -2.71
N ALA A 27 16.23 5.07 -1.45
CA ALA A 27 16.78 3.83 -0.90
C ALA A 27 15.77 2.69 -0.96
N ARG A 28 14.49 2.94 -0.66
CA ARG A 28 13.39 1.95 -0.79
C ARG A 28 13.19 1.52 -2.23
N VAL A 29 13.14 2.46 -3.17
CA VAL A 29 13.04 2.15 -4.61
C VAL A 29 14.19 1.24 -5.04
N LYS A 30 15.42 1.56 -4.61
CA LYS A 30 16.60 0.75 -4.92
C LYS A 30 16.50 -0.66 -4.37
N LEU A 31 16.05 -0.83 -3.11
CA LEU A 31 15.83 -2.14 -2.51
C LEU A 31 14.79 -2.95 -3.28
N ILE A 32 13.64 -2.36 -3.60
CA ILE A 32 12.57 -3.03 -4.33
C ILE A 32 13.06 -3.45 -5.73
N ASN A 33 13.67 -2.53 -6.49
CA ASN A 33 14.12 -2.81 -7.86
C ASN A 33 15.28 -3.82 -7.93
N ASN A 34 16.07 -3.96 -6.87
CA ASN A 34 17.17 -4.93 -6.78
C ASN A 34 16.74 -6.26 -6.13
N SER A 35 15.52 -6.35 -5.62
CA SER A 35 14.96 -7.61 -5.15
C SER A 35 14.45 -8.45 -6.33
N ASN A 36 14.29 -9.74 -6.11
CA ASN A 36 13.61 -10.62 -7.06
C ASN A 36 12.09 -10.68 -6.79
N ALA A 37 11.53 -9.62 -6.20
CA ALA A 37 10.11 -9.58 -5.88
C ALA A 37 9.25 -9.50 -7.16
N ASN A 38 8.19 -10.27 -7.19
CA ASN A 38 7.18 -10.25 -8.27
C ASN A 38 6.13 -9.16 -8.07
N LEU A 39 6.00 -8.64 -6.84
CA LEU A 39 5.01 -7.66 -6.45
C LEU A 39 5.53 -6.82 -5.27
N TYR A 40 5.18 -5.53 -5.23
CA TYR A 40 5.32 -4.73 -4.01
C TYR A 40 3.95 -4.29 -3.47
N ILE A 41 3.84 -4.21 -2.14
CA ILE A 41 2.72 -3.58 -1.44
C ILE A 41 3.28 -2.46 -0.55
N SER A 42 2.77 -1.26 -0.72
CA SER A 42 3.12 -0.12 0.13
C SER A 42 1.96 0.15 1.10
N MET A 43 2.17 -0.12 2.40
CA MET A 43 1.15 0.07 3.43
C MET A 43 1.23 1.48 4.02
N HIS A 44 0.11 2.17 4.02
CA HIS A 44 -0.02 3.55 4.48
C HIS A 44 -1.28 3.76 5.32
N LEU A 45 -1.30 4.87 6.04
CA LEU A 45 -2.46 5.41 6.74
C LEU A 45 -2.77 6.79 6.17
N ASN A 46 -3.98 6.97 5.70
CA ASN A 46 -4.44 8.21 5.09
C ASN A 46 -4.75 9.28 6.14
N ALA A 47 -4.72 10.54 5.74
CA ALA A 47 -5.15 11.66 6.56
C ALA A 47 -5.87 12.71 5.69
N SER A 48 -6.85 13.38 6.27
CA SER A 48 -7.59 14.47 5.61
C SER A 48 -7.89 15.58 6.64
N PRO A 49 -7.95 16.85 6.23
CA PRO A 49 -8.47 17.93 7.08
C PRO A 49 -9.92 17.66 7.54
N SER A 50 -10.72 16.97 6.75
CA SER A 50 -12.07 16.55 7.12
C SER A 50 -12.07 15.18 7.78
N THR A 51 -12.64 15.09 8.98
CA THR A 51 -12.83 13.83 9.72
C THR A 51 -13.94 12.93 9.13
N LYS A 52 -14.70 13.42 8.13
CA LYS A 52 -15.75 12.65 7.48
C LYS A 52 -15.21 11.57 6.53
N TRP A 53 -14.01 11.77 5.97
CA TRP A 53 -13.40 10.79 5.09
C TRP A 53 -12.99 9.54 5.88
N ASN A 54 -13.36 8.37 5.36
CA ASN A 54 -13.09 7.08 5.99
C ASN A 54 -12.99 5.97 4.95
N GLY A 55 -12.55 4.80 5.37
CA GLY A 55 -12.47 3.57 4.57
C GLY A 55 -11.10 3.32 3.96
N ILE A 56 -10.91 2.07 3.52
CA ILE A 56 -9.69 1.59 2.88
C ILE A 56 -9.73 1.99 1.40
N GLN A 57 -8.58 2.40 0.87
CA GLN A 57 -8.46 2.72 -0.56
C GLN A 57 -7.14 2.20 -1.13
N ILE A 58 -7.19 1.63 -2.31
CA ILE A 58 -6.01 1.17 -3.04
C ILE A 58 -5.68 2.16 -4.15
N PHE A 59 -4.42 2.57 -4.20
CA PHE A 59 -3.89 3.45 -5.23
C PHE A 59 -2.93 2.69 -6.14
N TYR A 60 -3.01 2.96 -7.43
CA TYR A 60 -2.11 2.40 -8.43
C TYR A 60 -1.57 3.49 -9.36
N SER A 61 -0.37 3.28 -9.91
CA SER A 61 0.12 4.07 -11.01
C SER A 61 -0.11 3.33 -12.35
N ASN A 62 -0.31 4.07 -13.43
CA ASN A 62 -0.44 3.47 -14.76
C ASN A 62 0.89 3.33 -15.51
N ILE A 63 2.03 3.45 -14.81
CA ILE A 63 3.37 3.29 -15.40
C ILE A 63 3.61 1.85 -15.81
N LEU A 64 3.21 0.90 -14.96
CA LEU A 64 3.17 -0.52 -15.31
C LEU A 64 1.71 -0.95 -15.48
N LYS A 65 1.42 -1.64 -16.58
CA LYS A 65 0.04 -2.06 -16.93
C LYS A 65 -0.58 -3.02 -15.91
N GLU A 66 0.27 -3.81 -15.25
CA GLU A 66 -0.11 -4.78 -14.23
C GLU A 66 -0.71 -4.11 -12.97
N ASN A 67 -0.27 -2.90 -12.64
CA ASN A 67 -0.66 -2.22 -11.40
C ASN A 67 -2.18 -2.02 -11.29
N LYS A 68 -2.85 -1.70 -12.40
CA LYS A 68 -4.30 -1.54 -12.41
C LYS A 68 -5.02 -2.86 -12.09
N LYS A 69 -4.60 -3.98 -12.73
CA LYS A 69 -5.18 -5.30 -12.48
C LYS A 69 -4.98 -5.74 -11.03
N ILE A 70 -3.79 -5.50 -10.47
CA ILE A 70 -3.49 -5.78 -9.07
C ILE A 70 -4.44 -4.99 -8.14
N ALA A 71 -4.58 -3.68 -8.38
CA ALA A 71 -5.47 -2.83 -7.58
C ALA A 71 -6.92 -3.30 -7.66
N GLU A 72 -7.41 -3.64 -8.85
CA GLU A 72 -8.75 -4.15 -9.09
C GLU A 72 -9.01 -5.46 -8.34
N VAL A 73 -8.16 -6.46 -8.51
CA VAL A 73 -8.34 -7.79 -7.89
C VAL A 73 -8.30 -7.70 -6.37
N ILE A 74 -7.36 -6.94 -5.79
CA ILE A 74 -7.29 -6.77 -4.34
C ILE A 74 -8.51 -6.01 -3.83
N THR A 75 -8.92 -4.91 -4.49
CA THR A 75 -10.11 -4.14 -4.10
C THR A 75 -11.37 -4.98 -4.11
N THR A 76 -11.62 -5.71 -5.20
CA THR A 76 -12.79 -6.59 -5.33
C THR A 76 -12.80 -7.67 -4.26
N THR A 77 -11.66 -8.31 -4.01
CA THR A 77 -11.53 -9.33 -2.95
C THR A 77 -11.84 -8.74 -1.57
N MET A 78 -11.38 -7.51 -1.30
CA MET A 78 -11.68 -6.85 -0.04
C MET A 78 -13.16 -6.45 0.07
N GLN A 79 -13.79 -5.98 -1.02
CA GLN A 79 -15.22 -5.63 -1.07
C GLN A 79 -16.13 -6.84 -0.81
N GLU A 80 -15.73 -8.03 -1.25
CA GLU A 80 -16.45 -9.29 -0.98
C GLU A 80 -16.46 -9.65 0.53
N ASN A 81 -15.42 -9.30 1.27
CA ASN A 81 -15.18 -9.81 2.62
C ASN A 81 -15.17 -8.74 3.73
N MET A 82 -15.09 -7.46 3.36
CA MET A 82 -14.96 -6.36 4.30
C MET A 82 -15.93 -5.22 3.95
N LYS A 83 -16.24 -4.39 4.94
CA LYS A 83 -17.04 -3.18 4.73
C LYS A 83 -16.15 -1.97 4.59
N ASN A 84 -16.69 -0.93 3.93
CA ASN A 84 -16.07 0.38 3.81
C ASN A 84 -14.77 0.37 2.96
N ILE A 85 -14.79 -0.41 1.88
CA ILE A 85 -13.74 -0.46 0.87
C ILE A 85 -14.11 0.48 -0.26
N ARG A 86 -13.28 1.48 -0.49
CA ARG A 86 -13.45 2.47 -1.56
C ARG A 86 -12.94 1.90 -2.88
N GLU A 87 -13.46 2.44 -4.00
CA GLU A 87 -12.94 2.10 -5.33
C GLU A 87 -11.44 2.41 -5.44
N TYR A 88 -10.71 1.54 -6.13
CA TYR A 88 -9.29 1.78 -6.41
C TYR A 88 -9.11 3.04 -7.28
N LYS A 89 -8.02 3.75 -7.08
CA LYS A 89 -7.80 5.05 -7.72
C LYS A 89 -6.42 5.13 -8.36
N LYS A 90 -6.39 5.70 -9.57
CA LYS A 90 -5.12 6.05 -10.21
C LYS A 90 -4.46 7.22 -9.51
N GLU A 91 -3.16 7.10 -9.22
CA GLU A 91 -2.34 8.15 -8.64
C GLU A 91 -0.91 8.03 -9.19
N ASN A 92 -0.41 9.06 -9.83
CA ASN A 92 0.92 9.06 -10.47
C ASN A 92 1.90 10.05 -9.84
N SER A 93 1.43 10.89 -8.90
CA SER A 93 2.26 11.97 -8.32
C SER A 93 3.30 11.46 -7.31
N TYR A 94 3.12 10.25 -6.79
CA TYR A 94 4.07 9.70 -5.82
C TYR A 94 5.43 9.41 -6.45
N TYR A 95 6.49 9.95 -5.85
CA TYR A 95 7.86 9.82 -6.32
C TYR A 95 8.26 8.38 -6.62
N MET A 96 7.89 7.43 -5.76
CA MET A 96 8.26 6.03 -5.92
C MET A 96 7.68 5.42 -7.21
N TYR A 97 6.44 5.78 -7.57
CA TYR A 97 5.78 5.20 -8.74
C TYR A 97 6.54 5.39 -10.05
N SER A 98 7.16 6.58 -10.24
CA SER A 98 7.94 6.87 -11.46
C SER A 98 9.26 6.11 -11.53
N LYS A 99 9.67 5.42 -10.47
CA LYS A 99 10.99 4.78 -10.33
C LYS A 99 10.93 3.28 -10.10
N LEU A 100 9.78 2.75 -9.72
CA LEU A 100 9.61 1.32 -9.47
C LEU A 100 9.50 0.55 -10.79
N LYS A 101 10.23 -0.57 -10.87
CA LYS A 101 10.23 -1.52 -11.98
C LYS A 101 9.46 -2.81 -11.64
N VAL A 102 9.16 -3.01 -10.38
CA VAL A 102 8.34 -4.11 -9.88
C VAL A 102 6.89 -3.62 -9.86
N PRO A 103 5.90 -4.40 -10.34
CA PRO A 103 4.50 -4.03 -10.25
C PRO A 103 3.99 -4.02 -8.81
N GLY A 104 2.97 -3.22 -8.54
CA GLY A 104 2.38 -3.17 -7.21
C GLY A 104 1.46 -1.99 -6.97
N VAL A 105 1.02 -1.87 -5.72
CA VAL A 105 0.04 -0.90 -5.29
C VAL A 105 0.38 -0.29 -3.93
N LEU A 106 -0.27 0.83 -3.62
CA LEU A 106 -0.28 1.44 -2.31
C LEU A 106 -1.66 1.22 -1.68
N VAL A 107 -1.67 0.74 -0.46
CA VAL A 107 -2.88 0.49 0.34
C VAL A 107 -2.95 1.53 1.45
N GLU A 108 -3.94 2.39 1.39
CA GLU A 108 -4.35 3.25 2.50
C GLU A 108 -5.34 2.47 3.37
N ALA A 109 -4.87 2.02 4.55
CA ALA A 109 -5.61 1.11 5.41
C ALA A 109 -6.76 1.77 6.19
N GLY A 110 -6.98 3.06 6.00
CA GLY A 110 -7.99 3.90 6.63
C GLY A 110 -7.44 5.27 6.96
N PHE A 111 -8.30 6.16 7.45
CA PHE A 111 -7.96 7.55 7.76
C PHE A 111 -7.67 7.73 9.24
N VAL A 112 -6.45 8.11 9.61
CA VAL A 112 -6.10 8.44 11.01
C VAL A 112 -6.83 9.69 11.52
N SER A 113 -7.30 10.55 10.62
CA SER A 113 -8.12 11.71 10.93
C SER A 113 -9.58 11.37 11.23
N ASN A 114 -10.06 10.16 10.88
CA ASN A 114 -11.40 9.70 11.18
C ASN A 114 -11.40 8.89 12.50
N PRO A 115 -12.22 9.23 13.50
CA PRO A 115 -12.20 8.56 14.80
C PRO A 115 -12.46 7.05 14.72
N ASN A 116 -13.39 6.62 13.87
CA ASN A 116 -13.74 5.20 13.73
C ASN A 116 -12.62 4.41 13.05
N ASP A 117 -12.03 4.94 11.96
CA ASP A 117 -10.90 4.29 11.28
C ASP A 117 -9.69 4.26 12.21
N ASN A 118 -9.38 5.36 12.90
CA ASN A 118 -8.27 5.44 13.85
C ASN A 118 -8.41 4.40 14.97
N TYR A 119 -9.62 4.20 15.49
CA TYR A 119 -9.88 3.15 16.48
C TYR A 119 -9.64 1.75 15.88
N LYS A 120 -10.22 1.46 14.71
CA LYS A 120 -10.12 0.13 14.07
C LYS A 120 -8.68 -0.24 13.70
N ILE A 121 -7.93 0.68 13.11
CA ILE A 121 -6.54 0.46 12.66
C ILE A 121 -5.63 0.00 13.81
N ARG A 122 -5.95 0.38 15.06
CA ARG A 122 -5.21 -0.01 16.27
C ARG A 122 -5.59 -1.40 16.81
N GLN A 123 -6.66 -2.02 16.29
CA GLN A 123 -7.12 -3.35 16.75
C GLN A 123 -6.40 -4.44 15.95
N THR A 124 -5.76 -5.37 16.65
CA THR A 124 -5.07 -6.52 16.01
C THR A 124 -6.03 -7.34 15.17
N THR A 125 -7.25 -7.57 15.63
CA THR A 125 -8.28 -8.30 14.88
C THR A 125 -8.61 -7.63 13.54
N TYR A 126 -8.66 -6.31 13.49
CA TYR A 126 -8.86 -5.59 12.24
C TYR A 126 -7.64 -5.69 11.32
N GLN A 127 -6.43 -5.57 11.86
CA GLN A 127 -5.18 -5.72 11.12
C GLN A 127 -5.08 -7.11 10.49
N ASP A 128 -5.42 -8.16 11.24
CA ASP A 128 -5.40 -9.55 10.75
C ASP A 128 -6.40 -9.77 9.60
N ILE A 129 -7.62 -9.23 9.73
CA ILE A 129 -8.63 -9.29 8.67
C ILE A 129 -8.16 -8.54 7.42
N LEU A 130 -7.61 -7.35 7.59
CA LEU A 130 -7.06 -6.53 6.49
C LEU A 130 -5.96 -7.28 5.74
N ILE A 131 -4.95 -7.79 6.46
CA ILE A 131 -3.82 -8.49 5.89
C ILE A 131 -4.27 -9.78 5.18
N LYS A 132 -5.18 -10.54 5.81
CA LYS A 132 -5.74 -11.76 5.20
C LYS A 132 -6.41 -11.45 3.85
N ASN A 133 -7.18 -10.39 3.76
CA ASN A 133 -7.87 -10.04 2.51
C ASN A 133 -6.93 -9.49 1.44
N ILE A 134 -5.91 -8.73 1.81
CA ILE A 134 -4.84 -8.32 0.88
C ILE A 134 -4.13 -9.56 0.34
N THR A 135 -3.74 -10.49 1.22
CA THR A 135 -3.06 -11.74 0.83
C THR A 135 -3.92 -12.58 -0.11
N LEU A 136 -5.20 -12.74 0.19
CA LEU A 136 -6.14 -13.46 -0.68
C LEU A 136 -6.26 -12.79 -2.06
N GLY A 137 -6.31 -11.45 -2.11
CA GLY A 137 -6.31 -10.71 -3.37
C GLY A 137 -5.02 -10.91 -4.18
N ILE A 138 -3.87 -10.96 -3.52
CA ILE A 138 -2.57 -11.26 -4.16
C ILE A 138 -2.59 -12.69 -4.72
N GLU A 139 -3.06 -13.66 -3.97
CA GLU A 139 -3.19 -15.06 -4.43
C GLU A 139 -4.10 -15.16 -5.65
N LYS A 140 -5.27 -14.52 -5.62
CA LYS A 140 -6.18 -14.47 -6.77
C LYS A 140 -5.50 -13.82 -8.00
N TYR A 141 -4.73 -12.76 -7.81
CA TYR A 141 -4.01 -12.11 -8.90
C TYR A 141 -3.00 -13.03 -9.59
N PHE A 142 -2.23 -13.80 -8.83
CA PHE A 142 -1.23 -14.71 -9.40
C PHE A 142 -1.83 -16.00 -10.00
N ASN A 143 -3.06 -16.33 -9.64
CA ASN A 143 -3.80 -17.49 -10.17
C ASN A 143 -4.76 -17.14 -11.33
N SER A 144 -4.77 -15.87 -11.78
CA SER A 144 -5.70 -15.36 -12.81
C SER A 144 -5.10 -15.25 -14.21
#